data_d698bd7a1876121e34ea145333789401
#
_entry.id   d698bd7a1876121e34ea145333789401
#
_cell.length_a   1.000
_cell.length_b   1.000
_cell.length_c   1.000
_cell.angle_alpha   90.00
_cell.angle_beta   90.00
_cell.angle_gamma   90.00
#
_symmetry.space_group_name_H-M   'P 1'
#
loop_
_entity.id
_entity.type
_entity.pdbx_description
1 polymer ?
#
loop_
_entity_poly.entity_id
_entity_poly.type
_entity_poly.pdbx_seq_one_letter_code
_entity_poly.pdbx_strand_id
1 'polypeptide(L)'
;MEREEIKAIIENILLAADQPVSDAQFKNLFGDEVEKVSFKSVLEELIDEYNSRNLQILQVAEGYQLCTRHDYSNWVRKFLKFDKTRKLSQPSLDTLSIIAYKQPLTKAEVEEIRGVDSSGVVRTLLEKKVISPGGRKKVPGRPIMYRTTRKFLEYFGLKDLSDLPTLEDFKESELEDQIPPDQTTLPFDELSGDDSEEMADVASEEEAQSTDPTEIDSSTGS
;
A
#
# COMPACT_ATOMS: atom_id res chain seq x y z
N MET A 1 18.30 21.93 25.41
CA MET A 1 18.25 22.19 23.95
C MET A 1 17.46 23.45 23.67
N GLU A 2 17.95 24.28 22.76
CA GLU A 2 17.22 25.47 22.29
C GLU A 2 16.10 25.03 21.34
N ARG A 3 15.01 25.85 21.28
CA ARG A 3 13.82 25.55 20.46
C ARG A 3 14.18 25.39 18.97
N GLU A 4 15.04 26.26 18.45
CA GLU A 4 15.51 26.22 17.06
C GLU A 4 16.36 24.98 16.75
N GLU A 5 17.13 24.50 17.72
CA GLU A 5 17.92 23.27 17.61
C GLU A 5 17.00 22.05 17.49
N ILE A 6 15.95 21.98 18.32
CA ILE A 6 14.93 20.92 18.26
C ILE A 6 14.23 20.92 16.88
N LYS A 7 13.86 22.11 16.38
CA LYS A 7 13.24 22.28 15.06
C LYS A 7 14.15 21.73 13.95
N ALA A 8 15.43 22.12 13.96
CA ALA A 8 16.40 21.65 12.97
C ALA A 8 16.60 20.13 13.03
N ILE A 9 16.62 19.53 14.22
CA ILE A 9 16.74 18.08 14.39
C ILE A 9 15.50 17.37 13.81
N ILE A 10 14.29 17.84 14.13
CA ILE A 10 13.04 17.28 13.59
C ILE A 10 13.04 17.33 12.07
N GLU A 11 13.39 18.46 11.47
CA GLU A 11 13.47 18.64 10.02
C GLU A 11 14.40 17.61 9.36
N ASN A 12 15.61 17.44 9.92
CA ASN A 12 16.58 16.47 9.41
C ASN A 12 16.11 15.02 9.59
N ILE A 13 15.44 14.70 10.69
CA ILE A 13 14.88 13.36 10.91
C ILE A 13 13.77 13.07 9.89
N LEU A 14 12.84 14.00 9.68
CA LEU A 14 11.76 13.85 8.71
C LEU A 14 12.28 13.71 7.26
N LEU A 15 13.40 14.38 6.95
CA LEU A 15 14.06 14.25 5.64
C LEU A 15 14.74 12.88 5.47
N ALA A 16 15.34 12.35 6.54
CA ALA A 16 16.09 11.10 6.51
C ALA A 16 15.17 9.86 6.66
N ALA A 17 13.95 10.03 7.14
CA ALA A 17 13.05 8.94 7.43
C ALA A 17 12.35 8.41 6.16
N ASP A 18 12.39 7.09 5.95
CA ASP A 18 11.67 6.40 4.87
C ASP A 18 10.18 6.18 5.18
N GLN A 19 9.78 6.34 6.43
CA GLN A 19 8.41 6.10 6.93
C GLN A 19 7.99 7.24 7.84
N PRO A 20 6.66 7.46 8.02
CA PRO A 20 6.17 8.47 8.95
C PRO A 20 6.72 8.27 10.36
N VAL A 21 7.26 9.32 10.96
CA VAL A 21 7.86 9.29 12.31
C VAL A 21 6.78 9.62 13.33
N SER A 22 6.54 8.70 14.27
CA SER A 22 5.50 8.85 15.30
C SER A 22 5.96 9.72 16.48
N ASP A 23 4.99 10.29 17.21
CA ASP A 23 5.23 11.02 18.46
C ASP A 23 6.06 10.20 19.45
N ALA A 24 5.84 8.89 19.53
CA ALA A 24 6.58 8.01 20.41
C ALA A 24 8.06 7.90 20.04
N GLN A 25 8.38 7.89 18.75
CA GLN A 25 9.77 7.85 18.27
C GLN A 25 10.49 9.16 18.60
N PHE A 26 9.83 10.30 18.41
CA PHE A 26 10.38 11.59 18.80
C PHE A 26 10.58 11.69 20.32
N LYS A 27 9.61 11.27 21.13
CA LYS A 27 9.75 11.24 22.60
C LYS A 27 10.91 10.36 23.05
N ASN A 28 11.07 9.18 22.43
CA ASN A 28 12.19 8.28 22.76
C ASN A 28 13.55 8.88 22.38
N LEU A 29 13.62 9.65 21.30
CA LEU A 29 14.86 10.27 20.84
C LEU A 29 15.29 11.42 21.73
N PHE A 30 14.35 12.29 22.07
CA PHE A 30 14.63 13.49 22.84
C PHE A 30 14.67 13.25 24.36
N GLY A 31 14.05 12.16 24.85
CA GLY A 31 13.99 11.84 26.28
C GLY A 31 13.39 12.99 27.11
N ASP A 32 13.90 13.15 28.33
CA ASP A 32 13.42 14.15 29.29
C ASP A 32 13.79 15.60 28.92
N GLU A 33 14.67 15.79 27.94
CA GLU A 33 15.05 17.14 27.49
C GLU A 33 13.92 17.91 26.83
N VAL A 34 12.92 17.19 26.29
CA VAL A 34 11.76 17.75 25.58
C VAL A 34 10.61 18.10 26.52
N GLU A 35 10.60 17.61 27.75
CA GLU A 35 9.55 18.02 28.73
C GLU A 35 9.50 19.53 28.96
N LYS A 36 10.61 20.23 28.74
CA LYS A 36 10.71 21.71 28.92
C LYS A 36 10.19 22.50 27.72
N VAL A 37 10.17 21.91 26.54
CA VAL A 37 9.64 22.53 25.31
C VAL A 37 8.60 21.57 24.74
N SER A 38 7.35 22.02 24.63
CA SER A 38 6.31 21.17 24.06
C SER A 38 6.68 20.79 22.61
N PHE A 39 7.22 19.57 22.43
CA PHE A 39 7.56 19.00 21.13
C PHE A 39 6.46 19.23 20.10
N LYS A 40 5.18 19.05 20.50
CA LYS A 40 4.03 19.28 19.62
C LYS A 40 3.97 20.73 19.12
N SER A 41 4.22 21.71 19.97
CA SER A 41 4.19 23.10 19.54
C SER A 41 5.32 23.46 18.57
N VAL A 42 6.48 22.81 18.71
CA VAL A 42 7.60 22.99 17.76
C VAL A 42 7.28 22.36 16.40
N LEU A 43 6.64 21.19 16.44
CA LEU A 43 6.22 20.50 15.22
C LEU A 43 5.08 21.23 14.47
N GLU A 44 4.09 21.75 15.20
CA GLU A 44 3.02 22.58 14.63
C GLU A 44 3.59 23.84 13.96
N GLU A 45 4.50 24.53 14.62
CA GLU A 45 5.21 25.68 14.05
C GLU A 45 5.99 25.32 12.78
N LEU A 46 6.69 24.16 12.80
CA LEU A 46 7.42 23.69 11.64
C LEU A 46 6.47 23.33 10.46
N ILE A 47 5.32 22.72 10.75
CA ILE A 47 4.29 22.46 9.75
C ILE A 47 3.80 23.76 9.12
N ASP A 48 3.53 24.78 9.93
CA ASP A 48 3.08 26.09 9.46
C ASP A 48 4.13 26.79 8.59
N GLU A 49 5.41 26.71 8.95
CA GLU A 49 6.48 27.23 8.13
C GLU A 49 6.56 26.51 6.77
N TYR A 50 6.38 25.19 6.76
CA TYR A 50 6.40 24.40 5.54
C TYR A 50 5.17 24.65 4.65
N ASN A 51 4.07 25.20 5.19
CA ASN A 51 2.91 25.60 4.39
C ASN A 51 3.23 26.67 3.34
N SER A 52 4.25 27.49 3.55
CA SER A 52 4.75 28.50 2.60
C SER A 52 5.87 27.99 1.68
N ARG A 53 6.41 26.79 1.90
CA ARG A 53 7.54 26.21 1.14
C ARG A 53 7.06 25.27 0.02
N ASN A 54 7.97 24.83 -0.84
CA ASN A 54 7.72 23.87 -1.93
C ASN A 54 7.63 22.41 -1.47
N LEU A 55 7.93 22.14 -0.22
CA LEU A 55 7.71 20.86 0.47
C LEU A 55 6.61 21.04 1.51
N GLN A 56 6.10 19.94 2.03
CA GLN A 56 5.08 19.95 3.08
C GLN A 56 5.34 18.85 4.10
N ILE A 57 4.95 19.07 5.34
CA ILE A 57 4.94 18.05 6.37
C ILE A 57 3.50 17.61 6.55
N LEU A 58 3.24 16.32 6.30
CA LEU A 58 1.91 15.72 6.44
C LEU A 58 1.87 14.81 7.65
N GLN A 59 0.72 14.81 8.33
CA GLN A 59 0.42 13.82 9.34
C GLN A 59 -0.21 12.60 8.66
N VAL A 60 0.49 11.47 8.66
CA VAL A 60 0.09 10.23 7.99
C VAL A 60 0.40 9.04 8.90
N ALA A 61 -0.54 8.08 8.98
CA ALA A 61 -0.35 6.83 9.73
C ALA A 61 0.12 7.08 11.18
N GLU A 62 -0.57 7.96 11.88
CA GLU A 62 -0.27 8.35 13.27
C GLU A 62 1.17 8.90 13.46
N GLY A 63 1.77 9.44 12.42
CA GLY A 63 3.10 10.03 12.42
C GLY A 63 3.21 11.22 11.48
N TYR A 64 4.41 11.72 11.26
CA TYR A 64 4.70 12.88 10.42
C TYR A 64 5.72 12.50 9.35
N GLN A 65 5.53 13.02 8.16
CA GLN A 65 6.40 12.77 7.01
C GLN A 65 6.60 14.03 6.19
N LEU A 66 7.84 14.28 5.76
CA LEU A 66 8.15 15.33 4.79
C LEU A 66 7.83 14.83 3.37
N CYS A 67 6.99 15.56 2.66
CA CYS A 67 6.48 15.18 1.35
C CYS A 67 6.65 16.30 0.31
N THR A 68 6.66 15.90 -0.96
CA THR A 68 6.51 16.84 -2.09
C THR A 68 5.06 17.30 -2.20
N ARG A 69 4.83 18.50 -2.73
CA ARG A 69 3.47 18.98 -2.99
C ARG A 69 2.85 18.28 -4.19
N HIS A 70 1.53 18.14 -4.13
CA HIS A 70 0.74 17.50 -5.18
C HIS A 70 0.94 18.17 -6.55
N ASP A 71 1.06 19.48 -6.61
CA ASP A 71 1.27 20.27 -7.83
C ASP A 71 2.47 19.81 -8.66
N TYR A 72 3.48 19.25 -7.99
CA TYR A 72 4.70 18.75 -8.64
C TYR A 72 4.72 17.23 -8.85
N SER A 73 3.61 16.54 -8.53
CA SER A 73 3.52 15.07 -8.56
C SER A 73 3.87 14.48 -9.94
N ASN A 74 3.45 15.12 -11.03
CA ASN A 74 3.74 14.67 -12.39
C ASN A 74 5.24 14.67 -12.72
N TRP A 75 5.98 15.68 -12.23
CA TRP A 75 7.43 15.76 -12.42
C TRP A 75 8.17 14.70 -11.60
N VAL A 76 7.74 14.52 -10.35
CA VAL A 76 8.30 13.50 -9.44
C VAL A 76 8.06 12.11 -9.99
N ARG A 77 6.85 11.80 -10.49
CA ARG A 77 6.53 10.52 -11.14
C ARG A 77 7.41 10.25 -12.36
N LYS A 78 7.59 11.25 -13.24
CA LYS A 78 8.46 11.14 -14.43
C LYS A 78 9.91 10.84 -14.02
N PHE A 79 10.43 11.56 -13.03
CA PHE A 79 11.80 11.37 -12.53
C PHE A 79 12.00 9.98 -11.94
N LEU A 80 11.09 9.53 -11.08
CA LEU A 80 11.18 8.23 -10.39
C LEU A 80 10.83 7.05 -11.30
N LYS A 81 10.38 7.27 -12.54
CA LYS A 81 9.93 6.23 -13.48
C LYS A 81 8.95 5.27 -12.80
N PHE A 82 7.95 5.81 -12.09
CA PHE A 82 6.96 5.00 -11.39
C PHE A 82 6.21 4.11 -12.38
N ASP A 83 6.46 2.81 -12.30
CA ASP A 83 5.74 1.78 -13.05
C ASP A 83 4.29 1.67 -12.56
N LYS A 84 3.35 1.60 -13.51
CA LYS A 84 1.92 1.39 -13.24
C LYS A 84 1.63 0.08 -12.48
N THR A 85 2.57 -0.87 -12.48
CA THR A 85 2.45 -2.20 -11.84
C THR A 85 2.30 -2.20 -10.32
N ARG A 86 2.52 -1.06 -9.65
CA ARG A 86 2.40 -0.94 -8.19
C ARG A 86 1.00 -0.59 -7.70
N LYS A 87 0.08 -0.19 -8.59
CA LYS A 87 -1.30 0.16 -8.20
C LYS A 87 -2.08 -1.09 -7.77
N LEU A 88 -3.04 -0.89 -6.87
CA LEU A 88 -4.02 -1.92 -6.54
C LEU A 88 -5.03 -2.03 -7.70
N SER A 89 -5.41 -3.26 -8.06
CA SER A 89 -6.48 -3.48 -9.03
C SER A 89 -7.85 -3.07 -8.45
N GLN A 90 -8.83 -2.79 -9.29
CA GLN A 90 -10.19 -2.46 -8.83
C GLN A 90 -10.76 -3.50 -7.86
N PRO A 91 -10.71 -4.83 -8.15
CA PRO A 91 -11.13 -5.84 -7.19
C PRO A 91 -10.40 -5.77 -5.84
N SER A 92 -9.11 -5.36 -5.85
CA SER A 92 -8.34 -5.18 -4.61
C SER A 92 -8.79 -3.94 -3.84
N LEU A 93 -9.12 -2.86 -4.53
CA LEU A 93 -9.66 -1.64 -3.91
C LEU A 93 -11.04 -1.91 -3.30
N ASP A 94 -11.95 -2.60 -4.02
CA ASP A 94 -13.28 -2.94 -3.51
C ASP A 94 -13.20 -3.81 -2.24
N THR A 95 -12.33 -4.84 -2.25
CA THR A 95 -12.13 -5.71 -1.08
C THR A 95 -11.53 -4.94 0.08
N LEU A 96 -10.56 -4.08 -0.20
CA LEU A 96 -9.86 -3.30 0.82
C LEU A 96 -10.78 -2.28 1.46
N SER A 97 -11.66 -1.62 0.69
CA SER A 97 -12.65 -0.69 1.23
C SER A 97 -13.65 -1.39 2.15
N ILE A 98 -14.17 -2.57 1.77
CA ILE A 98 -15.04 -3.36 2.65
C ILE A 98 -14.35 -3.66 3.98
N ILE A 99 -13.08 -4.09 3.93
CA ILE A 99 -12.32 -4.37 5.15
C ILE A 99 -12.11 -3.08 5.94
N ALA A 100 -11.73 -1.97 5.31
CA ALA A 100 -11.44 -0.72 5.98
C ALA A 100 -12.64 -0.18 6.78
N TYR A 101 -13.85 -0.24 6.21
CA TYR A 101 -15.06 0.28 6.85
C TYR A 101 -15.72 -0.67 7.84
N LYS A 102 -15.53 -1.98 7.68
CA LYS A 102 -16.27 -2.97 8.48
C LYS A 102 -15.39 -3.86 9.37
N GLN A 103 -14.09 -3.61 9.40
CA GLN A 103 -13.14 -4.40 10.19
C GLN A 103 -13.50 -4.50 11.69
N PRO A 104 -13.21 -5.65 12.33
CA PRO A 104 -12.55 -6.85 11.80
C PRO A 104 -13.50 -7.81 11.10
N LEU A 105 -13.16 -8.29 9.89
CA LEU A 105 -13.97 -9.17 9.06
C LEU A 105 -13.24 -10.47 8.71
N THR A 106 -13.98 -11.57 8.61
CA THR A 106 -13.50 -12.83 8.04
C THR A 106 -13.56 -12.79 6.51
N LYS A 107 -12.80 -13.68 5.85
CA LYS A 107 -12.86 -13.81 4.39
C LYS A 107 -14.30 -14.11 3.90
N ALA A 108 -15.02 -15.01 4.57
CA ALA A 108 -16.39 -15.36 4.19
C ALA A 108 -17.35 -14.18 4.26
N GLU A 109 -17.22 -13.30 5.28
CA GLU A 109 -18.02 -12.08 5.38
C GLU A 109 -17.68 -11.07 4.27
N VAL A 110 -16.41 -10.98 3.87
CA VAL A 110 -16.01 -10.15 2.72
C VAL A 110 -16.61 -10.71 1.43
N GLU A 111 -16.58 -12.02 1.22
CA GLU A 111 -17.17 -12.70 0.05
C GLU A 111 -18.67 -12.57 0.01
N GLU A 112 -19.36 -12.63 1.15
CA GLU A 112 -20.79 -12.39 1.27
C GLU A 112 -21.18 -10.98 0.80
N ILE A 113 -20.39 -9.97 1.17
CA ILE A 113 -20.63 -8.58 0.76
C ILE A 113 -20.33 -8.37 -0.73
N ARG A 114 -19.23 -8.98 -1.24
CA ARG A 114 -18.83 -8.83 -2.64
C ARG A 114 -19.66 -9.69 -3.62
N GLY A 115 -20.24 -10.78 -3.14
CA GLY A 115 -20.93 -11.76 -3.97
C GLY A 115 -20.03 -12.65 -4.83
N VAL A 116 -18.68 -12.57 -4.65
CA VAL A 116 -17.69 -13.32 -5.43
C VAL A 116 -16.53 -13.79 -4.55
N ASP A 117 -15.84 -14.86 -4.99
CA ASP A 117 -14.63 -15.34 -4.31
C ASP A 117 -13.58 -14.23 -4.24
N SER A 118 -12.98 -14.08 -3.05
CA SER A 118 -12.00 -13.04 -2.77
C SER A 118 -10.67 -13.60 -2.29
N SER A 119 -10.46 -14.92 -2.39
CA SER A 119 -9.26 -15.61 -1.86
C SER A 119 -7.96 -15.04 -2.44
N GLY A 120 -7.89 -14.90 -3.77
CA GLY A 120 -6.72 -14.34 -4.45
C GLY A 120 -6.46 -12.87 -4.08
N VAL A 121 -7.54 -12.09 -4.00
CA VAL A 121 -7.44 -10.66 -3.64
C VAL A 121 -6.97 -10.48 -2.20
N VAL A 122 -7.55 -11.21 -1.25
CA VAL A 122 -7.14 -11.16 0.16
C VAL A 122 -5.66 -11.55 0.31
N ARG A 123 -5.20 -12.57 -0.44
CA ARG A 123 -3.79 -12.95 -0.46
C ARG A 123 -2.90 -11.81 -0.96
N THR A 124 -3.26 -11.17 -2.07
CA THR A 124 -2.52 -10.02 -2.62
C THR A 124 -2.45 -8.85 -1.63
N LEU A 125 -3.55 -8.55 -0.93
CA LEU A 125 -3.58 -7.50 0.08
C LEU A 125 -2.70 -7.82 1.30
N LEU A 126 -2.64 -9.10 1.72
CA LEU A 126 -1.72 -9.56 2.75
C LEU A 126 -0.25 -9.46 2.31
N GLU A 127 0.08 -9.88 1.08
CA GLU A 127 1.42 -9.77 0.50
C GLU A 127 1.89 -8.31 0.40
N LYS A 128 0.98 -7.40 0.04
CA LYS A 128 1.23 -5.95 0.05
C LYS A 128 1.26 -5.35 1.46
N LYS A 129 0.90 -6.12 2.48
CA LYS A 129 0.86 -5.72 3.90
C LYS A 129 -0.10 -4.56 4.19
N VAL A 130 -1.10 -4.32 3.35
CA VAL A 130 -2.14 -3.30 3.59
C VAL A 130 -3.25 -3.81 4.52
N ILE A 131 -3.40 -5.13 4.63
CA ILE A 131 -4.21 -5.79 5.64
C ILE A 131 -3.37 -6.78 6.46
N SER A 132 -3.85 -7.14 7.64
CA SER A 132 -3.22 -8.13 8.53
C SER A 132 -4.27 -8.96 9.25
N PRO A 133 -3.91 -10.18 9.75
CA PRO A 133 -4.75 -10.92 10.65
C PRO A 133 -5.03 -10.12 11.92
N GLY A 134 -6.32 -9.95 12.27
CA GLY A 134 -6.80 -9.24 13.47
C GLY A 134 -7.35 -10.17 14.54
N GLY A 135 -6.99 -11.46 14.50
CA GLY A 135 -7.47 -12.48 15.42
C GLY A 135 -8.37 -13.53 14.74
N ARG A 136 -9.10 -14.30 15.54
CA ARG A 136 -10.02 -15.34 15.05
C ARG A 136 -11.41 -15.12 15.62
N LYS A 137 -12.43 -15.31 14.80
CA LYS A 137 -13.84 -15.21 15.22
C LYS A 137 -14.20 -16.39 16.13
N LYS A 138 -14.98 -16.13 17.18
CA LYS A 138 -15.43 -17.15 18.15
C LYS A 138 -16.67 -17.89 17.65
N VAL A 139 -16.56 -18.54 16.48
CA VAL A 139 -17.58 -19.39 15.85
C VAL A 139 -16.98 -20.72 15.43
N PRO A 140 -17.78 -21.78 15.13
CA PRO A 140 -17.27 -23.03 14.59
C PRO A 140 -16.32 -22.79 13.42
N GLY A 141 -15.19 -23.52 13.35
CA GLY A 141 -14.13 -23.30 12.37
C GLY A 141 -13.15 -22.18 12.71
N ARG A 142 -13.43 -21.29 13.68
CA ARG A 142 -12.56 -20.20 14.16
C ARG A 142 -11.85 -19.45 13.04
N PRO A 143 -12.56 -18.90 12.03
CA PRO A 143 -11.95 -18.28 10.88
C PRO A 143 -11.12 -17.03 11.29
N ILE A 144 -10.07 -16.77 10.52
CA ILE A 144 -9.22 -15.60 10.71
C ILE A 144 -10.01 -14.34 10.31
N MET A 145 -9.94 -13.30 11.12
CA MET A 145 -10.44 -11.97 10.82
C MET A 145 -9.28 -11.09 10.31
N TYR A 146 -9.59 -10.19 9.40
CA TYR A 146 -8.65 -9.24 8.81
C TYR A 146 -8.96 -7.81 9.23
N ARG A 147 -7.92 -7.01 9.32
CA ARG A 147 -7.98 -5.57 9.56
C ARG A 147 -6.93 -4.84 8.74
N THR A 148 -7.12 -3.55 8.53
CA THR A 148 -6.12 -2.69 7.90
C THR A 148 -4.87 -2.54 8.78
N THR A 149 -3.78 -2.13 8.17
CA THR A 149 -2.49 -1.91 8.83
C THR A 149 -2.11 -0.43 8.76
N ARG A 150 -1.03 -0.05 9.45
CA ARG A 150 -0.41 1.26 9.30
C ARG A 150 -0.05 1.56 7.85
N LYS A 151 0.41 0.56 7.09
CA LYS A 151 0.74 0.69 5.67
C LYS A 151 -0.47 1.03 4.78
N PHE A 152 -1.68 0.65 5.19
CA PHE A 152 -2.92 1.11 4.56
C PHE A 152 -3.05 2.63 4.70
N LEU A 153 -2.87 3.18 5.90
CA LEU A 153 -2.93 4.63 6.14
C LEU A 153 -1.86 5.36 5.33
N GLU A 154 -0.63 4.84 5.29
CA GLU A 154 0.46 5.39 4.47
C GLU A 154 0.12 5.38 2.97
N TYR A 155 -0.49 4.30 2.49
CA TYR A 155 -0.85 4.16 1.07
C TYR A 155 -1.91 5.18 0.62
N PHE A 156 -2.87 5.49 1.50
CA PHE A 156 -3.94 6.43 1.22
C PHE A 156 -3.68 7.85 1.76
N GLY A 157 -2.56 8.08 2.43
CA GLY A 157 -2.22 9.37 3.01
C GLY A 157 -3.11 9.80 4.16
N LEU A 158 -3.71 8.83 4.87
CA LEU A 158 -4.62 9.08 5.99
C LEU A 158 -3.85 9.20 7.30
N LYS A 159 -4.28 10.10 8.17
CA LYS A 159 -3.74 10.24 9.53
C LYS A 159 -4.09 9.03 10.38
N ASP A 160 -5.38 8.68 10.39
CA ASP A 160 -5.93 7.51 11.08
C ASP A 160 -7.21 7.02 10.35
N LEU A 161 -7.88 6.01 10.89
CA LEU A 161 -9.09 5.45 10.29
C LEU A 161 -10.31 6.38 10.34
N SER A 162 -10.31 7.39 11.21
CA SER A 162 -11.40 8.36 11.30
C SER A 162 -11.41 9.37 10.13
N ASP A 163 -10.29 9.47 9.40
CA ASP A 163 -10.19 10.28 8.18
C ASP A 163 -10.88 9.61 6.97
N LEU A 164 -11.33 8.36 7.11
CA LEU A 164 -12.11 7.73 6.04
C LEU A 164 -13.45 8.46 5.89
N PRO A 165 -13.83 8.85 4.65
CA PRO A 165 -15.10 9.51 4.39
C PRO A 165 -16.26 8.66 4.90
N THR A 166 -17.24 9.29 5.52
CA THR A 166 -18.47 8.60 5.90
C THR A 166 -19.37 8.41 4.67
N LEU A 167 -20.33 7.47 4.76
CA LEU A 167 -21.30 7.29 3.65
C LEU A 167 -22.14 8.54 3.38
N GLU A 168 -22.26 9.43 4.35
CA GLU A 168 -22.98 10.71 4.22
C GLU A 168 -22.18 11.75 3.45
N ASP A 169 -20.85 11.63 3.44
CA ASP A 169 -19.94 12.52 2.72
C ASP A 169 -19.91 12.23 1.21
N PHE A 170 -20.37 11.03 0.80
CA PHE A 170 -20.48 10.63 -0.60
C PHE A 170 -21.79 11.15 -1.24
N LYS A 171 -21.92 12.47 -1.41
CA LYS A 171 -22.94 13.01 -2.30
C LYS A 171 -22.47 12.87 -3.73
N GLU A 172 -23.33 12.33 -4.60
CA GLU A 172 -23.00 12.05 -6.01
C GLU A 172 -22.37 13.24 -6.76
N SER A 173 -22.72 14.47 -6.37
CA SER A 173 -22.19 15.70 -6.98
C SER A 173 -20.75 16.04 -6.60
N GLU A 174 -20.17 15.42 -5.57
CA GLU A 174 -18.80 15.70 -5.10
C GLU A 174 -17.79 14.63 -5.57
N LEU A 175 -18.28 13.51 -6.09
CA LEU A 175 -17.44 12.43 -6.60
C LEU A 175 -16.75 12.79 -7.91
N GLU A 176 -17.36 13.61 -8.76
CA GLU A 176 -16.79 14.02 -10.05
C GLU A 176 -15.66 15.03 -9.87
N ASP A 177 -15.68 15.88 -8.84
CA ASP A 177 -14.67 16.92 -8.63
C ASP A 177 -13.44 16.42 -7.82
N GLN A 178 -13.55 15.30 -7.12
CA GLN A 178 -12.46 14.75 -6.29
C GLN A 178 -11.65 13.65 -6.94
N ILE A 179 -12.07 13.13 -8.09
CA ILE A 179 -11.27 12.20 -8.88
C ILE A 179 -10.26 13.05 -9.67
N PRO A 180 -8.95 13.00 -9.37
CA PRO A 180 -7.96 13.66 -10.20
C PRO A 180 -8.14 13.20 -11.65
N PRO A 181 -8.10 14.08 -12.66
CA PRO A 181 -8.35 13.72 -14.07
C PRO A 181 -7.45 12.59 -14.59
N ASP A 182 -6.38 12.24 -13.89
CA ASP A 182 -5.48 11.12 -14.18
C ASP A 182 -6.00 9.75 -13.67
N GLN A 183 -7.11 9.71 -12.90
CA GLN A 183 -7.74 8.44 -12.46
C GLN A 183 -9.00 8.08 -13.25
N THR A 184 -9.55 9.01 -14.03
CA THR A 184 -10.81 8.82 -14.77
C THR A 184 -10.61 8.18 -16.14
N THR A 185 -9.38 8.12 -16.65
CA THR A 185 -9.08 7.50 -17.95
C THR A 185 -8.08 6.37 -17.78
N LEU A 186 -8.55 5.23 -17.27
CA LEU A 186 -7.99 3.97 -17.73
C LEU A 186 -8.71 3.68 -19.06
N PRO A 187 -8.05 3.71 -20.22
CA PRO A 187 -8.64 3.21 -21.43
C PRO A 187 -8.89 1.71 -21.23
N PHE A 188 -10.16 1.35 -21.12
CA PHE A 188 -10.62 -0.02 -20.97
C PHE A 188 -10.43 -0.83 -22.27
N ASP A 189 -10.06 -0.15 -23.37
CA ASP A 189 -9.98 -0.73 -24.71
C ASP A 189 -8.61 -1.30 -25.12
N GLU A 190 -7.58 -1.30 -24.25
CA GLU A 190 -6.28 -1.89 -24.63
C GLU A 190 -5.87 -3.14 -23.83
N LEU A 191 -6.80 -3.76 -23.08
CA LEU A 191 -6.54 -5.04 -22.37
C LEU A 191 -7.28 -6.24 -22.96
N SER A 192 -7.79 -6.14 -24.19
CA SER A 192 -8.19 -7.28 -25.02
C SER A 192 -7.12 -7.58 -26.08
N GLY A 193 -5.87 -7.53 -25.72
CA GLY A 193 -4.74 -8.13 -26.44
C GLY A 193 -4.53 -9.52 -25.88
N ASP A 194 -5.10 -10.42 -26.55
CA ASP A 194 -4.75 -11.78 -26.90
C ASP A 194 -3.37 -12.27 -26.35
N ASP A 195 -3.34 -12.68 -25.10
CA ASP A 195 -2.24 -13.45 -24.50
C ASP A 195 -2.52 -14.97 -24.51
N SER A 196 -3.38 -15.44 -25.46
CA SER A 196 -3.69 -16.86 -25.60
C SER A 196 -2.84 -17.60 -26.66
N GLU A 197 -1.90 -16.94 -27.34
CA GLU A 197 -1.07 -17.60 -28.36
C GLU A 197 0.39 -17.87 -27.98
N GLU A 198 0.92 -17.39 -26.87
CA GLU A 198 2.33 -17.66 -26.50
C GLU A 198 2.58 -18.86 -25.57
N MET A 199 1.53 -19.60 -25.17
CA MET A 199 1.72 -20.82 -24.36
C MET A 199 1.59 -22.14 -25.15
N ALA A 200 1.36 -22.09 -26.44
CA ALA A 200 1.25 -23.32 -27.26
C ALA A 200 2.56 -23.75 -27.94
N ASP A 201 3.58 -22.89 -27.99
CA ASP A 201 4.81 -23.18 -28.76
C ASP A 201 5.98 -23.71 -27.90
N VAL A 202 5.85 -23.76 -26.57
CA VAL A 202 6.92 -24.30 -25.69
C VAL A 202 6.70 -25.77 -25.33
N ALA A 203 5.50 -26.33 -25.61
CA ALA A 203 5.20 -27.73 -25.31
C ALA A 203 5.51 -28.70 -26.47
N SER A 204 5.91 -28.21 -27.65
CA SER A 204 6.19 -29.04 -28.83
C SER A 204 7.70 -29.30 -29.09
N GLU A 205 8.61 -28.69 -28.34
CA GLU A 205 10.07 -28.93 -28.54
C GLU A 205 10.69 -29.89 -27.50
N GLU A 206 10.01 -30.35 -26.49
CA GLU A 206 10.54 -31.30 -25.50
C GLU A 206 10.25 -32.79 -25.81
N GLU A 207 9.43 -33.13 -26.81
CA GLU A 207 9.14 -34.53 -27.17
C GLU A 207 9.97 -35.09 -28.34
N ALA A 208 10.93 -34.35 -28.90
CA ALA A 208 11.69 -34.75 -30.07
C ALA A 208 13.14 -35.21 -29.78
N GLN A 209 13.57 -35.38 -28.55
CA GLN A 209 14.95 -35.79 -28.24
C GLN A 209 15.07 -36.95 -27.24
N SER A 210 14.28 -37.98 -27.37
CA SER A 210 14.55 -39.24 -26.66
C SER A 210 14.11 -40.47 -27.44
N THR A 211 14.71 -40.68 -28.60
CA THR A 211 14.79 -42.03 -29.19
C THR A 211 16.09 -42.15 -29.96
N ASP A 212 17.09 -42.66 -29.32
CA ASP A 212 18.16 -43.36 -30.03
C ASP A 212 18.48 -44.69 -29.31
N PRO A 213 18.24 -45.83 -29.96
CA PRO A 213 18.53 -47.14 -29.44
C PRO A 213 19.88 -47.63 -29.97
N THR A 214 20.82 -47.82 -29.09
CA THR A 214 22.06 -48.59 -29.47
C THR A 214 22.23 -49.72 -28.47
N GLU A 215 21.82 -50.83 -28.97
CA GLU A 215 22.66 -51.99 -29.38
C GLU A 215 23.50 -52.61 -28.27
N ILE A 216 23.06 -53.78 -28.02
CA ILE A 216 23.67 -54.89 -27.31
C ILE A 216 25.00 -55.25 -27.99
N ASP A 217 26.07 -55.36 -27.27
CA ASP A 217 27.07 -56.38 -27.60
C ASP A 217 27.56 -57.14 -26.37
N SER A 218 27.40 -58.41 -26.52
CA SER A 218 27.83 -59.48 -25.65
C SER A 218 29.28 -59.77 -25.94
N SER A 219 30.11 -59.93 -24.93
CA SER A 219 31.11 -61.10 -24.94
C SER A 219 31.90 -61.09 -23.63
N THR A 220 31.74 -62.16 -22.93
CA THR A 220 32.73 -63.18 -22.59
C THR A 220 33.96 -62.80 -21.75
N GLY A 221 34.09 -63.45 -20.64
CA GLY A 221 35.42 -63.98 -20.35
C GLY A 221 35.94 -63.95 -18.93
N SER A 222 35.91 -65.11 -18.32
CA SER A 222 36.73 -65.63 -17.23
C SER A 222 36.38 -65.18 -15.80
#